data_1a14f1b371fa1b7a04f8709bd9d15fea
#
_entry.id   1a14f1b371fa1b7a04f8709bd9d15fea
#
_cell.length_a   1.000
_cell.length_b   1.000
_cell.length_c   1.000
_cell.angle_alpha   90.00
_cell.angle_beta   90.00
_cell.angle_gamma   90.00
#
_symmetry.space_group_name_H-M   'P 1'
#
loop_
_entity.id
_entity.type
_entity.pdbx_description
1 polymer ?
#
loop_
_entity_poly.entity_id
_entity_poly.type
_entity_poly.pdbx_seq_one_letter_code
_entity_poly.pdbx_strand_id
1 'polypeptide(L)'
;MGYLDSSLLPGERVVARARLHPVVYATAAVVGLGGIALLALSTQVEVPPAAGVAVLVVGLLTALPRWVESRTSEFGVTDKRVVVKVGLVRRRTLELLLRQIEAISVEQTVPGRLFNYGTVSLSGTGGVKESFRAIARPLEF
;
A
#
# COMPACT_ATOMS: atom_id res chain seq x y z
N MET A 1 -19.47 1.71 0.39
CA MET A 1 -19.26 2.00 1.83
C MET A 1 -17.99 1.28 2.25
N GLY A 2 -17.04 2.00 2.83
CA GLY A 2 -15.79 1.41 3.32
C GLY A 2 -16.00 0.66 4.64
N TYR A 3 -15.07 -0.22 4.98
CA TYR A 3 -15.10 -0.93 6.27
C TYR A 3 -15.07 0.04 7.46
N LEU A 4 -14.30 1.12 7.34
CA LEU A 4 -14.27 2.18 8.34
C LEU A 4 -15.66 2.73 8.65
N ASP A 5 -16.45 3.00 7.62
CA ASP A 5 -17.79 3.57 7.80
C ASP A 5 -18.77 2.59 8.49
N SER A 6 -18.57 1.28 8.28
CA SER A 6 -19.41 0.24 8.89
C SER A 6 -18.97 -0.16 10.31
N SER A 7 -17.75 0.18 10.72
CA SER A 7 -17.15 -0.20 12.01
C SER A 7 -17.15 0.94 13.05
N LEU A 8 -17.63 2.14 12.69
CA LEU A 8 -17.67 3.27 13.60
C LEU A 8 -18.62 3.01 14.79
N LEU A 9 -18.16 3.35 15.96
CA LEU A 9 -18.99 3.34 17.17
C LEU A 9 -19.95 4.55 17.20
N PRO A 10 -21.07 4.48 17.93
CA PRO A 10 -21.96 5.61 18.08
C PRO A 10 -21.21 6.85 18.58
N GLY A 11 -21.31 7.95 17.82
CA GLY A 11 -20.64 9.21 18.13
C GLY A 11 -19.14 9.27 17.79
N GLU A 12 -18.57 8.25 17.13
CA GLU A 12 -17.18 8.23 16.65
C GLU A 12 -17.07 8.96 15.31
N ARG A 13 -16.08 9.83 15.17
CA ARG A 13 -15.85 10.61 13.94
C ARG A 13 -14.50 10.28 13.31
N VAL A 14 -14.49 10.10 12.01
CA VAL A 14 -13.23 9.92 11.25
C VAL A 14 -12.54 11.27 11.11
N VAL A 15 -11.33 11.37 11.63
CA VAL A 15 -10.49 12.57 11.60
C VAL A 15 -9.61 12.58 10.36
N ALA A 16 -9.00 11.43 10.03
CA ALA A 16 -8.12 11.30 8.89
C ALA A 16 -8.27 9.94 8.21
N ARG A 17 -8.07 9.91 6.89
CA ARG A 17 -8.00 8.68 6.09
C ARG A 17 -6.72 8.69 5.26
N ALA A 18 -6.06 7.55 5.17
CA ALA A 18 -4.95 7.34 4.25
C ALA A 18 -5.22 6.15 3.34
N ARG A 19 -4.48 6.11 2.24
CA ARG A 19 -4.52 5.05 1.24
C ARG A 19 -3.11 4.64 0.88
N LEU A 20 -2.97 3.46 0.29
CA LEU A 20 -1.69 3.06 -0.29
C LEU A 20 -1.36 3.94 -1.50
N HIS A 21 -0.10 4.35 -1.57
CA HIS A 21 0.41 5.15 -2.67
C HIS A 21 0.61 4.27 -3.92
N PRO A 22 0.39 4.80 -5.14
CA PRO A 22 0.59 4.05 -6.39
C PRO A 22 1.99 3.45 -6.58
N VAL A 23 2.99 3.87 -5.80
CA VAL A 23 4.34 3.29 -5.80
C VAL A 23 4.34 1.77 -5.56
N VAL A 24 3.29 1.20 -4.96
CA VAL A 24 3.13 -0.25 -4.81
C VAL A 24 3.14 -1.01 -6.13
N TYR A 25 2.84 -0.33 -7.24
CA TYR A 25 2.87 -0.88 -8.60
C TYR A 25 4.22 -0.71 -9.30
N ALA A 26 5.20 -0.03 -8.68
CA ALA A 26 6.47 0.29 -9.35
C ALA A 26 7.18 -0.96 -9.88
N THR A 27 7.21 -2.04 -9.11
CA THR A 27 7.81 -3.32 -9.56
C THR A 27 7.08 -3.91 -10.76
N ALA A 28 5.75 -3.92 -10.73
CA ALA A 28 4.95 -4.42 -11.86
C ALA A 28 5.10 -3.53 -13.09
N ALA A 29 5.20 -2.22 -12.92
CA ALA A 29 5.45 -1.27 -14.00
C ALA A 29 6.83 -1.50 -14.66
N VAL A 30 7.88 -1.68 -13.86
CA VAL A 30 9.23 -1.97 -14.38
C VAL A 30 9.26 -3.29 -15.16
N VAL A 31 8.63 -4.34 -14.63
CA VAL A 31 8.54 -5.64 -15.31
C VAL A 31 7.73 -5.52 -16.61
N GLY A 32 6.60 -4.81 -16.56
CA GLY A 32 5.76 -4.58 -17.73
C GLY A 32 6.50 -3.81 -18.85
N LEU A 33 7.20 -2.73 -18.48
CA LEU A 33 8.02 -1.96 -19.43
C LEU A 33 9.13 -2.82 -20.02
N GLY A 34 9.77 -3.68 -19.22
CA GLY A 34 10.76 -4.66 -19.69
C GLY A 34 10.17 -5.63 -20.73
N GLY A 35 8.96 -6.12 -20.50
CA GLY A 35 8.25 -6.98 -21.45
C GLY A 35 7.93 -6.27 -22.78
N ILE A 36 7.48 -5.01 -22.71
CA ILE A 36 7.21 -4.18 -23.91
C ILE A 36 8.52 -3.94 -24.67
N ALA A 37 9.61 -3.62 -23.96
CA ALA A 37 10.91 -3.42 -24.59
C ALA A 37 11.43 -4.69 -25.30
N LEU A 38 11.28 -5.86 -24.68
CA LEU A 38 11.62 -7.15 -25.30
C LEU A 38 10.79 -7.44 -26.53
N LEU A 39 9.49 -7.13 -26.53
CA LEU A 39 8.66 -7.26 -27.72
C LEU A 39 9.09 -6.32 -28.84
N ALA A 40 9.44 -5.09 -28.53
CA ALA A 40 9.95 -4.14 -29.51
C ALA A 40 11.31 -4.60 -30.11
N LEU A 41 12.19 -5.14 -29.27
CA LEU A 41 13.49 -5.66 -29.71
C LEU A 41 13.36 -6.94 -30.53
N SER A 42 12.33 -7.76 -30.33
CA SER A 42 12.11 -9.00 -31.07
C SER A 42 11.93 -8.78 -32.60
N THR A 43 11.63 -7.56 -33.02
CA THR A 43 11.56 -7.18 -34.44
C THR A 43 12.92 -6.84 -35.03
N GLN A 44 13.93 -6.60 -34.20
CA GLN A 44 15.27 -6.13 -34.60
C GLN A 44 16.34 -7.17 -34.38
N VAL A 45 16.12 -8.07 -33.43
CA VAL A 45 17.08 -9.08 -32.98
C VAL A 45 16.37 -10.44 -32.93
N GLU A 46 17.12 -11.54 -33.11
CA GLU A 46 16.56 -12.92 -33.05
C GLU A 46 16.14 -13.32 -31.61
N VAL A 47 15.31 -12.51 -30.99
CA VAL A 47 14.68 -12.82 -29.70
C VAL A 47 13.24 -13.28 -29.95
N PRO A 48 12.84 -14.47 -29.47
CA PRO A 48 11.48 -14.94 -29.66
C PRO A 48 10.47 -13.97 -29.04
N PRO A 49 9.41 -13.55 -29.75
CA PRO A 49 8.36 -12.69 -29.19
C PRO A 49 7.70 -13.29 -27.92
N ALA A 50 7.72 -14.62 -27.81
CA ALA A 50 7.24 -15.34 -26.64
C ALA A 50 7.94 -14.92 -25.33
N ALA A 51 9.22 -14.50 -25.39
CA ALA A 51 9.94 -14.01 -24.21
C ALA A 51 9.35 -12.70 -23.70
N GLY A 52 9.06 -11.75 -24.59
CA GLY A 52 8.40 -10.49 -24.22
C GLY A 52 6.99 -10.71 -23.64
N VAL A 53 6.21 -11.61 -24.26
CA VAL A 53 4.89 -12.00 -23.77
C VAL A 53 4.98 -12.63 -22.37
N ALA A 54 5.92 -13.53 -22.16
CA ALA A 54 6.13 -14.16 -20.84
C ALA A 54 6.44 -13.13 -19.76
N VAL A 55 7.28 -12.14 -20.03
CA VAL A 55 7.59 -11.07 -19.08
C VAL A 55 6.37 -10.18 -18.81
N LEU A 56 5.55 -9.88 -19.81
CA LEU A 56 4.29 -9.15 -19.63
C LEU A 56 3.31 -9.92 -18.73
N VAL A 57 3.19 -11.22 -18.91
CA VAL A 57 2.35 -12.07 -18.06
C VAL A 57 2.85 -12.03 -16.62
N VAL A 58 4.16 -12.11 -16.39
CA VAL A 58 4.75 -11.97 -15.04
C VAL A 58 4.46 -10.59 -14.46
N GLY A 59 4.57 -9.52 -15.26
CA GLY A 59 4.20 -8.17 -14.86
C GLY A 59 2.74 -8.08 -14.41
N LEU A 60 1.82 -8.67 -15.16
CA LEU A 60 0.40 -8.71 -14.82
C LEU A 60 0.14 -9.51 -13.54
N LEU A 61 0.75 -10.68 -13.40
CA LEU A 61 0.62 -11.53 -12.21
C LEU A 61 1.16 -10.85 -10.95
N THR A 62 2.19 -10.00 -11.07
CA THR A 62 2.71 -9.19 -9.95
C THR A 62 1.86 -7.96 -9.65
N ALA A 63 1.18 -7.40 -10.65
CA ALA A 63 0.29 -6.25 -10.50
C ALA A 63 -1.03 -6.58 -9.80
N LEU A 64 -1.62 -7.74 -10.14
CA LEU A 64 -2.94 -8.16 -9.63
C LEU A 64 -3.03 -8.17 -8.09
N PRO A 65 -2.13 -8.84 -7.33
CA PRO A 65 -2.21 -8.85 -5.87
C PRO A 65 -2.03 -7.46 -5.28
N ARG A 66 -1.19 -6.62 -5.87
CA ARG A 66 -0.99 -5.23 -5.44
C ARG A 66 -2.23 -4.37 -5.68
N TRP A 67 -2.90 -4.59 -6.79
CA TRP A 67 -4.17 -3.92 -7.10
C TRP A 67 -5.25 -4.30 -6.08
N VAL A 68 -5.40 -5.59 -5.79
CA VAL A 68 -6.35 -6.07 -4.78
C VAL A 68 -6.01 -5.47 -3.42
N GLU A 69 -4.75 -5.52 -3.00
CA GLU A 69 -4.28 -4.97 -1.72
C GLU A 69 -4.58 -3.46 -1.61
N SER A 70 -4.30 -2.69 -2.67
CA SER A 70 -4.54 -1.24 -2.67
C SER A 70 -6.02 -0.86 -2.62
N ARG A 71 -6.89 -1.70 -3.16
CA ARG A 71 -8.35 -1.48 -3.15
C ARG A 71 -9.00 -1.92 -1.84
N THR A 72 -8.37 -2.84 -1.12
CA THR A 72 -8.94 -3.44 0.09
C THR A 72 -8.30 -2.95 1.38
N SER A 73 -7.23 -2.16 1.28
CA SER A 73 -6.56 -1.57 2.43
C SER A 73 -7.16 -0.19 2.76
N GLU A 74 -7.63 -0.05 3.98
CA GLU A 74 -8.18 1.19 4.52
C GLU A 74 -7.43 1.55 5.80
N PHE A 75 -6.96 2.79 5.85
CA PHE A 75 -6.30 3.38 7.01
C PHE A 75 -7.13 4.55 7.50
N GLY A 76 -7.53 4.52 8.74
CA GLY A 76 -8.33 5.59 9.33
C GLY A 76 -7.91 5.92 10.75
N VAL A 77 -7.93 7.20 11.05
CA VAL A 77 -7.82 7.73 12.41
C VAL A 77 -9.15 8.34 12.78
N THR A 78 -9.68 7.91 13.91
CA THR A 78 -10.88 8.50 14.49
C THR A 78 -10.51 9.33 15.72
N ASP A 79 -11.47 9.97 16.31
CA ASP A 79 -11.33 10.70 17.58
C ASP A 79 -11.04 9.79 18.79
N LYS A 80 -11.14 8.43 18.65
CA LYS A 80 -10.98 7.47 19.74
C LYS A 80 -9.88 6.42 19.49
N ARG A 81 -9.66 6.02 18.23
CA ARG A 81 -8.76 4.92 17.86
C ARG A 81 -8.18 5.08 16.46
N VAL A 82 -7.07 4.38 16.23
CA VAL A 82 -6.55 4.12 14.89
C VAL A 82 -7.09 2.78 14.42
N VAL A 83 -7.70 2.77 13.25
CA VAL A 83 -8.25 1.57 12.61
C VAL A 83 -7.51 1.35 11.30
N VAL A 84 -6.88 0.19 11.19
CA VAL A 84 -6.18 -0.22 9.98
C VAL A 84 -6.71 -1.57 9.54
N LYS A 85 -7.13 -1.63 8.27
CA LYS A 85 -7.53 -2.88 7.64
C LYS A 85 -6.70 -3.09 6.39
N VAL A 86 -6.00 -4.20 6.33
CA VAL A 86 -5.15 -4.57 5.20
C VAL A 86 -5.54 -5.95 4.67
N GLY A 87 -5.60 -6.06 3.34
CA GLY A 87 -5.74 -7.30 2.60
C GLY A 87 -7.17 -7.80 2.42
N LEU A 88 -7.38 -8.54 1.32
CA LEU A 88 -8.65 -9.18 0.97
C LEU A 88 -8.69 -10.63 1.42
N VAL A 89 -7.68 -11.42 1.05
CA VAL A 89 -7.61 -12.86 1.31
C VAL A 89 -7.18 -13.12 2.75
N ARG A 90 -6.10 -12.47 3.18
CA ARG A 90 -5.63 -12.50 4.57
C ARG A 90 -5.95 -11.15 5.20
N ARG A 91 -7.14 -11.05 5.77
CA ARG A 91 -7.58 -9.83 6.45
C ARG A 91 -6.83 -9.67 7.76
N ARG A 92 -6.15 -8.54 7.89
CA ARG A 92 -5.54 -8.10 9.14
C ARG A 92 -6.18 -6.78 9.54
N THR A 93 -6.85 -6.78 10.66
CA THR A 93 -7.42 -5.56 11.23
C THR A 93 -6.65 -5.24 12.51
N LEU A 94 -6.19 -4.01 12.62
CA LEU A 94 -5.57 -3.47 13.81
C LEU A 94 -6.42 -2.32 14.30
N GLU A 95 -6.79 -2.37 15.56
CA GLU A 95 -7.46 -1.29 16.27
C GLU A 95 -6.65 -0.93 17.50
N LEU A 96 -6.14 0.29 17.53
CA LEU A 96 -5.36 0.82 18.65
C LEU A 96 -6.06 2.07 19.18
N LEU A 97 -6.42 2.05 20.45
CA LEU A 97 -6.95 3.24 21.12
C LEU A 97 -5.88 4.33 21.15
N LEU A 98 -6.25 5.58 20.87
CA LEU A 98 -5.30 6.71 20.86
C LEU A 98 -4.50 6.82 22.16
N ARG A 99 -5.13 6.54 23.30
CA ARG A 99 -4.49 6.53 24.62
C ARG A 99 -3.45 5.41 24.83
N GLN A 100 -3.43 4.41 23.95
CA GLN A 100 -2.49 3.29 24.01
C GLN A 100 -1.31 3.47 23.04
N ILE A 101 -1.30 4.54 22.26
CA ILE A 101 -0.20 4.86 21.34
C ILE A 101 0.89 5.58 22.13
N GLU A 102 2.08 4.96 22.19
CA GLU A 102 3.25 5.51 22.87
C GLU A 102 4.13 6.32 21.91
N ALA A 103 4.28 5.85 20.67
CA ALA A 103 5.10 6.52 19.68
C ALA A 103 4.57 6.31 18.26
N ILE A 104 4.75 7.34 17.43
CA ILE A 104 4.49 7.31 15.99
C ILE A 104 5.80 7.68 15.31
N SER A 105 6.27 6.84 14.40
CA SER A 105 7.44 7.10 13.57
C SER A 105 7.03 7.15 12.10
N VAL A 106 7.54 8.17 11.40
CA VAL A 106 7.33 8.31 9.95
C VAL A 106 8.68 8.28 9.26
N GLU A 107 8.86 7.33 8.37
CA GLU A 107 10.09 7.18 7.59
C GLU A 107 9.80 7.41 6.11
N GLN A 108 10.55 8.33 5.52
CA GLN A 108 10.51 8.61 4.08
C GLN A 108 11.91 8.49 3.49
N THR A 109 12.05 7.66 2.48
CA THR A 109 13.24 7.63 1.63
C THR A 109 13.31 8.86 0.73
N VAL A 110 14.44 9.10 0.04
CA VAL A 110 14.58 10.23 -0.90
C VAL A 110 13.46 10.20 -1.96
N PRO A 111 13.19 9.09 -2.66
CA PRO A 111 12.04 9.01 -3.57
C PRO A 111 10.69 9.14 -2.82
N GLY A 112 10.61 8.67 -1.57
CA GLY A 112 9.42 8.83 -0.74
C GLY A 112 9.08 10.29 -0.47
N ARG A 113 10.08 11.15 -0.28
CA ARG A 113 9.89 12.61 -0.14
C ARG A 113 9.44 13.27 -1.44
N LEU A 114 10.06 12.86 -2.57
CA LEU A 114 9.74 13.42 -3.89
C LEU A 114 8.31 13.08 -4.32
N PHE A 115 7.86 11.85 -4.08
CA PHE A 115 6.54 11.36 -4.48
C PHE A 115 5.52 11.36 -3.33
N ASN A 116 5.88 11.90 -2.16
CA ASN A 116 5.01 12.04 -1.00
C ASN A 116 4.40 10.72 -0.50
N TYR A 117 5.25 9.68 -0.33
CA TYR A 117 4.88 8.43 0.31
C TYR A 117 5.92 8.03 1.37
N GLY A 118 5.53 7.14 2.29
CA GLY A 118 6.43 6.66 3.34
C GLY A 118 5.89 5.49 4.12
N THR A 119 6.62 5.14 5.16
CA THR A 119 6.25 4.12 6.13
C THR A 119 5.82 4.81 7.41
N VAL A 120 4.65 4.45 7.91
CA VAL A 120 4.16 4.89 9.23
C VAL A 120 4.25 3.70 10.18
N SER A 121 4.95 3.86 11.28
CA SER A 121 5.07 2.85 12.31
C SER A 121 4.42 3.34 13.60
N LEU A 122 3.56 2.51 14.16
CA LEU A 122 2.85 2.75 15.42
C LEU A 122 3.41 1.82 16.48
N SER A 123 3.74 2.38 17.65
CA SER A 123 4.09 1.61 18.85
C SER A 123 3.03 1.86 19.91
N GLY A 124 2.47 0.79 20.43
CA GLY A 124 1.47 0.83 21.50
C GLY A 124 1.93 0.17 22.77
N THR A 125 1.22 0.46 23.85
CA THR A 125 1.44 -0.16 25.17
C THR A 125 1.37 -1.69 25.07
N GLY A 126 2.29 -2.37 25.76
CA GLY A 126 2.38 -3.84 25.70
C GLY A 126 3.27 -4.38 24.57
N GLY A 127 4.11 -3.52 23.95
CA GLY A 127 5.09 -3.96 22.94
C GLY A 127 4.52 -4.20 21.54
N VAL A 128 3.29 -3.77 21.28
CA VAL A 128 2.70 -3.82 19.95
C VAL A 128 3.44 -2.84 19.05
N LYS A 129 4.07 -3.35 17.99
CA LYS A 129 4.69 -2.54 16.92
C LYS A 129 4.10 -2.94 15.58
N GLU A 130 3.54 -1.97 14.88
CA GLU A 130 2.99 -2.18 13.54
C GLU A 130 3.52 -1.12 12.58
N SER A 131 3.92 -1.58 11.38
CA SER A 131 4.48 -0.71 10.35
C SER A 131 3.71 -0.87 9.05
N PHE A 132 3.27 0.25 8.50
CA PHE A 132 2.48 0.34 7.28
C PHE A 132 3.29 1.05 6.21
N ARG A 133 3.66 0.31 5.16
CA ARG A 133 4.51 0.82 4.07
C ARG A 133 3.67 1.47 2.97
N ALA A 134 4.31 2.35 2.22
CA ALA A 134 3.73 3.00 1.05
C ALA A 134 2.42 3.76 1.34
N ILE A 135 2.31 4.36 2.52
CA ILE A 135 1.22 5.27 2.85
C ILE A 135 1.39 6.56 2.06
N ALA A 136 0.33 7.00 1.39
CA ALA A 136 0.29 8.29 0.72
C ALA A 136 0.17 9.41 1.76
N ARG A 137 0.95 10.48 1.59
CA ARG A 137 0.98 11.66 2.47
C ARG A 137 1.16 11.30 3.95
N PRO A 138 2.24 10.58 4.30
CA PRO A 138 2.38 10.01 5.64
C PRO A 138 2.50 11.08 6.74
N LEU A 139 3.06 12.26 6.42
CA LEU A 139 3.20 13.35 7.39
C LEU A 139 1.86 14.05 7.68
N GLU A 140 0.99 14.15 6.67
CA GLU A 140 -0.35 14.72 6.87
C GLU A 140 -1.24 13.75 7.69
N PHE A 141 -1.09 12.44 7.41
CA PHE A 141 -1.80 11.40 8.12
C PHE A 141 -1.32 11.26 9.56
#